data_24c8b3ecb18f6177105b25aa4222b984
#
_entry.id   24c8b3ecb18f6177105b25aa4222b984
#
_cell.length_a   1.000
_cell.length_b   1.000
_cell.length_c   1.000
_cell.angle_alpha   90.00
_cell.angle_beta   90.00
_cell.angle_gamma   90.00
#
_symmetry.space_group_name_H-M   'P 1'
#
loop_
_entity.id
_entity.type
_entity.pdbx_description
1 polymer ?
#
loop_
_entity_poly.entity_id
_entity_poly.type
_entity_poly.pdbx_seq_one_letter_code
_entity_poly.pdbx_strand_id
1 'polypeptide(L)'
;MIGLDISFLFCYTKGKNGILMAVKDQDKKITHRRANMRDVAKLAGVSTATVSYVINQRPDQHISEATKKKVLQAINYLNYSPNPYASELNMLRTNTILLRTSGHVSWLQGMETLCFMRAFQPLCEANNFLLSYSEDKRNVRLPASACLCLNMSDEDFHALAQENYIPVLALDCLIDDPFFYQISTDYQKLKAAAAAHFQDDFTYLAISPENERLKEELLSALPGTLFLSEPDELPAVLPKLNNVAVSQPSLLRILNVLEDRLNIFDYSKQMKEYLPKIMDAVLQAIGHTVVADSDHFIRI
;
A
#
# COMPACT_ATOMS: atom_id res chain seq x y z
N MET A 1 -35.37 11.59 15.92
CA MET A 1 -34.65 12.30 14.82
C MET A 1 -33.29 12.64 15.37
N ILE A 2 -32.35 11.70 15.27
CA ILE A 2 -30.97 11.86 15.76
C ILE A 2 -30.20 12.39 14.54
N GLY A 3 -29.84 13.67 14.60
CA GLY A 3 -29.02 14.31 13.57
C GLY A 3 -27.61 13.72 13.63
N LEU A 4 -27.28 12.93 12.63
CA LEU A 4 -25.91 12.49 12.38
C LEU A 4 -25.08 13.73 12.03
N ASP A 5 -24.26 14.14 12.96
CA ASP A 5 -23.31 15.23 12.76
C ASP A 5 -22.22 14.79 11.77
N ILE A 6 -22.37 15.24 10.52
CA ILE A 6 -21.47 14.94 9.39
C ILE A 6 -20.17 15.74 9.48
N SER A 7 -19.95 16.49 10.55
CA SER A 7 -18.85 17.44 10.70
C SER A 7 -17.45 16.81 10.86
N PHE A 8 -17.35 15.50 11.12
CA PHE A 8 -16.05 14.82 11.27
C PHE A 8 -15.38 14.39 9.95
N LEU A 9 -16.05 14.64 8.81
CA LEU A 9 -15.51 14.29 7.48
C LEU A 9 -14.71 15.43 6.84
N PHE A 10 -14.59 16.58 7.47
CA PHE A 10 -13.97 17.78 6.92
C PHE A 10 -12.91 18.40 7.84
N CYS A 11 -11.90 17.62 8.22
CA CYS A 11 -10.68 18.22 8.77
C CYS A 11 -9.59 18.46 7.72
N TYR A 12 -9.96 18.48 6.44
CA TYR A 12 -9.20 19.18 5.40
C TYR A 12 -9.91 20.49 5.11
N THR A 13 -9.83 21.42 6.07
CA THR A 13 -10.30 22.79 5.85
C THR A 13 -9.44 23.46 4.80
N LYS A 14 -10.13 24.08 3.85
CA LYS A 14 -9.63 25.14 2.98
C LYS A 14 -8.71 26.12 3.76
N GLY A 15 -7.45 25.84 3.82
CA GLY A 15 -6.42 26.84 4.05
C GLY A 15 -6.22 27.58 2.73
N LYS A 16 -6.84 28.75 2.59
CA LYS A 16 -6.43 29.73 1.60
C LYS A 16 -5.01 30.15 1.99
N ASN A 17 -4.01 29.54 1.38
CA ASN A 17 -2.72 30.16 1.07
C ASN A 17 -1.91 29.11 0.33
N GLY A 18 -1.74 29.34 -0.97
CA GLY A 18 -0.84 28.57 -1.78
C GLY A 18 0.56 28.64 -1.22
N ILE A 19 1.06 27.55 -0.73
CA ILE A 19 2.50 27.38 -0.53
C ILE A 19 3.05 26.87 -1.85
N LEU A 20 3.35 27.80 -2.73
CA LEU A 20 4.33 27.61 -3.78
C LEU A 20 5.67 27.46 -3.06
N MET A 21 6.09 26.26 -2.76
CA MET A 21 7.47 26.03 -2.40
C MET A 21 8.31 26.18 -3.67
N ALA A 22 8.94 27.33 -3.79
CA ALA A 22 10.04 27.53 -4.71
C ALA A 22 11.17 26.58 -4.31
N VAL A 23 11.27 25.45 -4.98
CA VAL A 23 12.48 24.62 -4.98
C VAL A 23 13.54 25.44 -5.71
N LYS A 24 14.51 25.93 -4.96
CA LYS A 24 15.69 26.58 -5.54
C LYS A 24 16.39 25.61 -6.46
N ASP A 25 16.47 26.01 -7.72
CA ASP A 25 17.34 25.42 -8.74
C ASP A 25 18.75 25.22 -8.17
N GLN A 26 19.14 23.96 -8.10
CA GLN A 26 20.53 23.59 -8.34
C GLN A 26 20.51 22.62 -9.53
N ASP A 27 20.97 23.15 -10.66
CA ASP A 27 21.15 22.47 -11.93
C ASP A 27 21.90 21.15 -11.79
N LYS A 28 21.16 20.05 -11.75
CA LYS A 28 21.54 18.80 -12.37
C LYS A 28 20.42 18.44 -13.34
N LYS A 29 20.67 18.63 -14.63
CA LYS A 29 19.87 18.08 -15.73
C LYS A 29 19.73 16.57 -15.53
N ILE A 30 18.70 16.14 -14.77
CA ILE A 30 18.26 14.76 -14.75
C ILE A 30 17.51 14.59 -16.06
N THR A 31 18.19 14.04 -17.06
CA THR A 31 17.55 13.61 -18.30
C THR A 31 16.63 12.45 -17.91
N HIS A 32 15.34 12.70 -17.89
CA HIS A 32 14.28 11.69 -17.76
C HIS A 32 14.29 10.78 -19.00
N ARG A 33 15.24 9.87 -19.06
CA ARG A 33 15.31 8.86 -20.11
C ARG A 33 14.49 7.65 -19.65
N ARG A 34 13.52 7.23 -20.47
CA ARG A 34 12.79 5.98 -20.23
C ARG A 34 13.78 4.81 -20.10
N ALA A 35 13.51 3.93 -19.13
CA ALA A 35 14.27 2.69 -18.98
C ALA A 35 14.17 1.87 -20.27
N ASN A 36 15.28 1.27 -20.66
CA ASN A 36 15.35 0.38 -21.81
C ASN A 36 15.79 -1.02 -21.36
N MET A 37 15.76 -1.98 -22.29
CA MET A 37 16.15 -3.37 -22.03
C MET A 37 17.57 -3.51 -21.43
N ARG A 38 18.48 -2.58 -21.71
CA ARG A 38 19.84 -2.60 -21.14
C ARG A 38 19.84 -2.21 -19.67
N ASP A 39 18.94 -1.32 -19.29
CA ASP A 39 18.79 -0.89 -17.90
C ASP A 39 18.21 -2.04 -17.06
N VAL A 40 17.21 -2.75 -17.60
CA VAL A 40 16.68 -3.98 -17.00
C VAL A 40 17.76 -5.05 -16.84
N ALA A 41 18.53 -5.31 -17.90
CA ALA A 41 19.60 -6.28 -17.90
C ALA A 41 20.67 -5.96 -16.84
N LYS A 42 21.03 -4.68 -16.73
CA LYS A 42 21.99 -4.18 -15.74
C LYS A 42 21.48 -4.38 -14.32
N LEU A 43 20.21 -4.02 -14.05
CA LEU A 43 19.62 -4.15 -12.73
C LEU A 43 19.45 -5.61 -12.34
N ALA A 44 18.99 -6.46 -13.25
CA ALA A 44 18.80 -7.90 -13.00
C ALA A 44 20.13 -8.70 -12.98
N GLY A 45 21.26 -8.08 -13.36
CA GLY A 45 22.55 -8.76 -13.44
C GLY A 45 22.61 -9.84 -14.51
N VAL A 46 21.91 -9.64 -15.66
CA VAL A 46 21.84 -10.61 -16.76
C VAL A 46 22.12 -9.95 -18.11
N SER A 47 22.19 -10.76 -19.18
CA SER A 47 22.31 -10.23 -20.54
C SER A 47 20.98 -9.68 -21.08
N THR A 48 21.03 -8.75 -22.03
CA THR A 48 19.83 -8.28 -22.74
C THR A 48 19.10 -9.40 -23.48
N ALA A 49 19.82 -10.42 -23.93
CA ALA A 49 19.23 -11.61 -24.53
C ALA A 49 18.38 -12.39 -23.49
N THR A 50 18.90 -12.56 -22.29
CA THR A 50 18.16 -13.20 -21.18
C THR A 50 16.88 -12.42 -20.84
N VAL A 51 16.96 -11.09 -20.76
CA VAL A 51 15.77 -10.24 -20.57
C VAL A 51 14.74 -10.47 -21.68
N SER A 52 15.20 -10.48 -22.95
CA SER A 52 14.32 -10.73 -24.10
C SER A 52 13.65 -12.10 -24.04
N TYR A 53 14.39 -13.13 -23.62
CA TYR A 53 13.84 -14.49 -23.51
C TYR A 53 12.79 -14.60 -22.41
N VAL A 54 13.01 -13.96 -21.26
CA VAL A 54 12.03 -13.91 -20.17
C VAL A 54 10.76 -13.19 -20.60
N ILE A 55 10.90 -12.02 -21.24
CA ILE A 55 9.78 -11.21 -21.72
C ILE A 55 8.94 -11.96 -22.76
N ASN A 56 9.61 -12.65 -23.70
CA ASN A 56 8.95 -13.38 -24.78
C ASN A 56 8.58 -14.82 -24.39
N GLN A 57 8.74 -15.20 -23.13
CA GLN A 57 8.42 -16.52 -22.60
C GLN A 57 8.94 -17.68 -23.46
N ARG A 58 10.20 -17.57 -23.91
CA ARG A 58 10.82 -18.54 -24.81
C ARG A 58 11.03 -19.89 -24.12
N PRO A 59 10.28 -20.96 -24.47
CA PRO A 59 10.38 -22.25 -23.80
C PRO A 59 11.65 -23.02 -24.15
N ASP A 60 12.29 -22.66 -25.27
CA ASP A 60 13.53 -23.25 -25.79
C ASP A 60 14.79 -22.79 -25.03
N GLN A 61 14.67 -21.80 -24.16
CA GLN A 61 15.75 -21.27 -23.35
C GLN A 61 15.59 -21.69 -21.88
N HIS A 62 16.50 -22.52 -21.37
CA HIS A 62 16.51 -22.97 -19.99
C HIS A 62 16.94 -21.86 -19.04
N ILE A 63 16.03 -20.94 -18.73
CA ILE A 63 16.25 -19.87 -17.75
C ILE A 63 15.70 -20.33 -16.41
N SER A 64 16.55 -20.27 -15.36
CA SER A 64 16.13 -20.64 -14.03
C SER A 64 15.02 -19.73 -13.50
N GLU A 65 14.13 -20.25 -12.66
CA GLU A 65 13.05 -19.46 -12.04
C GLU A 65 13.60 -18.28 -11.24
N ALA A 66 14.75 -18.46 -10.56
CA ALA A 66 15.43 -17.39 -9.86
C ALA A 66 15.86 -16.25 -10.81
N THR A 67 16.33 -16.59 -12.02
CA THR A 67 16.69 -15.58 -13.03
C THR A 67 15.45 -14.91 -13.62
N LYS A 68 14.38 -15.65 -13.87
CA LYS A 68 13.10 -15.08 -14.31
C LYS A 68 12.58 -14.09 -13.29
N LYS A 69 12.56 -14.48 -12.01
CA LYS A 69 12.13 -13.60 -10.91
C LYS A 69 12.93 -12.29 -10.89
N LYS A 70 14.27 -12.34 -10.96
CA LYS A 70 15.12 -11.13 -10.99
C LYS A 70 14.81 -10.20 -12.17
N VAL A 71 14.58 -10.76 -13.35
CA VAL A 71 14.26 -9.97 -14.55
C VAL A 71 12.89 -9.31 -14.40
N LEU A 72 11.87 -10.04 -13.93
CA LEU A 72 10.53 -9.49 -13.73
C LEU A 72 10.52 -8.40 -12.63
N GLN A 73 11.28 -8.58 -11.57
CA GLN A 73 11.51 -7.57 -10.56
C GLN A 73 12.13 -6.30 -11.13
N ALA A 74 13.20 -6.44 -11.94
CA ALA A 74 13.85 -5.31 -12.58
C ALA A 74 12.93 -4.60 -13.59
N ILE A 75 12.06 -5.33 -14.30
CA ILE A 75 11.04 -4.79 -15.21
C ILE A 75 10.05 -3.93 -14.42
N ASN A 76 9.50 -4.46 -13.31
CA ASN A 76 8.56 -3.75 -12.44
C ASN A 76 9.21 -2.51 -11.83
N TYR A 77 10.40 -2.66 -11.25
CA TYR A 77 11.16 -1.56 -10.63
C TYR A 77 11.41 -0.41 -11.60
N LEU A 78 11.82 -0.74 -12.85
CA LEU A 78 12.11 0.24 -13.89
C LEU A 78 10.86 0.64 -14.69
N ASN A 79 9.70 0.04 -14.40
CA ASN A 79 8.48 0.15 -15.20
C ASN A 79 8.77 0.02 -16.70
N TYR A 80 9.60 -0.95 -17.03
CA TYR A 80 10.03 -1.17 -18.40
C TYR A 80 8.95 -1.91 -19.19
N SER A 81 8.42 -1.31 -20.24
CA SER A 81 7.51 -1.97 -21.19
C SER A 81 8.27 -2.41 -22.45
N PRO A 82 8.28 -3.72 -22.76
CA PRO A 82 9.05 -4.27 -23.89
C PRO A 82 8.48 -3.90 -25.26
N ASN A 83 7.24 -3.43 -25.33
CA ASN A 83 6.58 -3.11 -26.59
C ASN A 83 6.41 -1.59 -26.77
N PRO A 84 6.98 -0.97 -27.85
CA PRO A 84 6.74 0.44 -28.15
C PRO A 84 5.26 0.76 -28.33
N TYR A 85 4.47 -0.15 -28.92
CA TYR A 85 3.03 -0.01 -29.08
C TYR A 85 2.27 -0.19 -27.76
N ALA A 86 2.74 -1.06 -26.83
CA ALA A 86 2.22 -1.12 -25.47
C ALA A 86 2.60 0.14 -24.68
N SER A 87 3.75 0.74 -24.98
CA SER A 87 4.13 2.07 -24.47
C SER A 87 3.24 3.18 -25.03
N GLU A 88 2.78 3.09 -26.29
CA GLU A 88 1.80 4.03 -26.86
C GLU A 88 0.37 3.77 -26.33
N LEU A 89 -0.02 2.52 -26.12
CA LEU A 89 -1.25 2.14 -25.39
C LEU A 89 -1.18 2.53 -23.90
N ASN A 90 0.01 2.49 -23.28
CA ASN A 90 0.25 3.07 -21.95
C ASN A 90 0.36 4.60 -22.00
N MET A 91 0.48 5.23 -23.17
CA MET A 91 0.26 6.67 -23.38
C MET A 91 -1.22 7.05 -23.47
N LEU A 92 -2.12 6.12 -23.76
CA LEU A 92 -3.51 6.18 -23.32
C LEU A 92 -3.57 5.82 -21.81
N ARG A 93 -2.63 6.34 -21.02
CA ARG A 93 -2.61 6.18 -19.57
C ARG A 93 -3.98 6.55 -19.06
N THR A 94 -4.73 5.54 -18.73
CA THR A 94 -5.85 5.76 -17.84
C THR A 94 -5.18 6.34 -16.61
N ASN A 95 -5.44 7.61 -16.29
CA ASN A 95 -4.96 8.22 -15.06
C ASN A 95 -5.65 7.52 -13.88
N THR A 96 -5.38 6.23 -13.74
CA THR A 96 -6.07 5.36 -12.80
C THR A 96 -5.04 4.71 -11.87
N ILE A 97 -5.27 4.84 -10.58
CA ILE A 97 -4.63 4.04 -9.54
C ILE A 97 -5.61 2.92 -9.20
N LEU A 98 -5.17 1.68 -9.33
CA LEU A 98 -5.98 0.52 -9.00
C LEU A 98 -5.66 0.07 -7.58
N LEU A 99 -6.68 0.00 -6.72
CA LEU A 99 -6.59 -0.66 -5.42
C LEU A 99 -7.03 -2.12 -5.56
N ARG A 100 -6.21 -3.03 -5.07
CA ARG A 100 -6.48 -4.47 -5.05
C ARG A 100 -6.38 -5.01 -3.63
N THR A 101 -7.28 -5.93 -3.30
CA THR A 101 -7.23 -6.76 -2.10
C THR A 101 -7.17 -8.22 -2.51
N SER A 102 -6.88 -9.14 -1.57
CA SER A 102 -7.05 -10.58 -1.81
C SER A 102 -8.53 -10.89 -2.05
N GLY A 103 -8.79 -11.99 -2.76
CA GLY A 103 -10.16 -12.34 -3.16
C GLY A 103 -11.03 -12.93 -2.03
N HIS A 104 -10.56 -12.96 -0.78
CA HIS A 104 -11.33 -13.33 0.42
C HIS A 104 -11.19 -12.21 1.44
N VAL A 105 -12.05 -11.21 1.30
CA VAL A 105 -12.06 -10.07 2.21
C VAL A 105 -13.13 -10.28 3.26
N SER A 106 -12.75 -10.30 4.53
CA SER A 106 -13.71 -10.32 5.65
C SER A 106 -14.54 -9.03 5.67
N TRP A 107 -15.67 -9.03 6.37
CA TRP A 107 -16.51 -7.82 6.47
C TRP A 107 -15.74 -6.64 7.04
N LEU A 108 -14.94 -6.85 8.08
CA LEU A 108 -14.15 -5.76 8.69
C LEU A 108 -13.06 -5.25 7.75
N GLN A 109 -12.39 -6.13 7.00
CA GLN A 109 -11.44 -5.74 5.97
C GLN A 109 -12.10 -4.95 4.84
N GLY A 110 -13.30 -5.36 4.40
CA GLY A 110 -14.08 -4.63 3.40
C GLY A 110 -14.45 -3.22 3.87
N MET A 111 -14.86 -3.08 5.13
CA MET A 111 -15.14 -1.78 5.75
C MET A 111 -13.88 -0.89 5.81
N GLU A 112 -12.73 -1.47 6.19
CA GLU A 112 -11.46 -0.73 6.25
C GLU A 112 -11.02 -0.31 4.86
N THR A 113 -11.12 -1.19 3.87
CA THR A 113 -10.87 -0.86 2.45
C THR A 113 -11.71 0.32 1.99
N LEU A 114 -13.01 0.33 2.32
CA LEU A 114 -13.89 1.46 1.99
C LEU A 114 -13.46 2.75 2.72
N CYS A 115 -13.07 2.67 3.98
CA CYS A 115 -12.55 3.81 4.73
C CYS A 115 -11.28 4.36 4.07
N PHE A 116 -10.35 3.49 3.68
CA PHE A 116 -9.14 3.85 2.95
C PHE A 116 -9.47 4.53 1.62
N MET A 117 -10.32 3.93 0.80
CA MET A 117 -10.71 4.50 -0.50
C MET A 117 -11.27 5.92 -0.35
N ARG A 118 -12.21 6.12 0.57
CA ARG A 118 -12.82 7.44 0.83
C ARG A 118 -11.81 8.48 1.28
N ALA A 119 -10.81 8.08 2.05
CA ALA A 119 -9.76 8.97 2.52
C ALA A 119 -8.69 9.25 1.47
N PHE A 120 -8.38 8.28 0.60
CA PHE A 120 -7.33 8.39 -0.40
C PHE A 120 -7.82 9.03 -1.72
N GLN A 121 -9.09 8.89 -2.06
CA GLN A 121 -9.68 9.43 -3.30
C GLN A 121 -9.40 10.93 -3.51
N PRO A 122 -9.55 11.85 -2.51
CA PRO A 122 -9.25 13.25 -2.71
C PRO A 122 -7.80 13.52 -3.10
N LEU A 123 -6.84 12.71 -2.61
CA LEU A 123 -5.43 12.81 -2.99
C LEU A 123 -5.22 12.32 -4.42
N CYS A 124 -5.91 11.27 -4.85
CA CYS A 124 -5.90 10.83 -6.24
C CYS A 124 -6.41 11.95 -7.15
N GLU A 125 -7.56 12.54 -6.86
CA GLU A 125 -8.17 13.63 -7.64
C GLU A 125 -7.27 14.86 -7.72
N ALA A 126 -6.64 15.26 -6.60
CA ALA A 126 -5.70 16.37 -6.55
C ALA A 126 -4.47 16.15 -7.44
N ASN A 127 -4.10 14.90 -7.71
CA ASN A 127 -3.00 14.51 -8.59
C ASN A 127 -3.48 14.03 -9.98
N ASN A 128 -4.74 14.32 -10.35
CA ASN A 128 -5.38 13.94 -11.62
C ASN A 128 -5.45 12.42 -11.87
N PHE A 129 -5.61 11.62 -10.80
CA PHE A 129 -5.87 10.19 -10.90
C PHE A 129 -7.31 9.84 -10.52
N LEU A 130 -7.83 8.80 -11.15
CA LEU A 130 -9.03 8.09 -10.71
C LEU A 130 -8.60 6.94 -9.81
N LEU A 131 -9.29 6.75 -8.69
CA LEU A 131 -9.13 5.56 -7.87
C LEU A 131 -10.15 4.52 -8.31
N SER A 132 -9.68 3.33 -8.65
CA SER A 132 -10.51 2.17 -8.99
C SER A 132 -10.23 1.03 -8.01
N TYR A 133 -11.23 0.19 -7.77
CA TYR A 133 -11.12 -0.95 -6.86
C TYR A 133 -11.50 -2.25 -7.56
N SER A 134 -10.80 -3.34 -7.24
CA SER A 134 -11.10 -4.67 -7.76
C SER A 134 -10.69 -5.75 -6.78
N GLU A 135 -11.58 -6.71 -6.57
CA GLU A 135 -11.36 -7.98 -5.84
C GLU A 135 -11.15 -9.16 -6.81
N ASP A 136 -11.00 -8.89 -8.11
CA ASP A 136 -10.90 -9.93 -9.11
C ASP A 136 -9.62 -10.75 -8.92
N LYS A 137 -9.77 -12.06 -8.64
CA LYS A 137 -8.64 -12.99 -8.51
C LYS A 137 -7.92 -13.24 -9.84
N ARG A 138 -8.57 -12.93 -10.96
CA ARG A 138 -7.92 -13.10 -12.25
C ARG A 138 -6.82 -12.06 -12.38
N ASN A 139 -5.62 -12.53 -12.58
CA ASN A 139 -4.44 -11.69 -12.83
C ASN A 139 -4.51 -11.10 -14.24
N VAL A 140 -5.58 -10.38 -14.55
CA VAL A 140 -5.74 -9.73 -15.84
C VAL A 140 -4.90 -8.47 -15.83
N ARG A 141 -4.18 -8.22 -16.93
CA ARG A 141 -3.50 -6.95 -17.18
C ARG A 141 -4.54 -5.83 -17.17
N LEU A 142 -4.50 -5.02 -16.14
CA LEU A 142 -5.45 -3.93 -15.96
C LEU A 142 -4.85 -2.63 -16.50
N PRO A 143 -5.63 -1.82 -17.21
CA PRO A 143 -5.19 -0.52 -17.68
C PRO A 143 -5.15 0.45 -16.49
N ALA A 144 -4.04 0.48 -15.76
CA ALA A 144 -3.81 1.38 -14.64
C ALA A 144 -2.40 1.98 -14.71
N SER A 145 -2.18 3.11 -14.07
CA SER A 145 -0.88 3.75 -13.94
C SER A 145 -0.04 3.12 -12.83
N ALA A 146 -0.69 2.64 -11.77
CA ALA A 146 -0.10 1.90 -10.67
C ALA A 146 -1.16 1.01 -10.02
N CYS A 147 -0.70 -0.03 -9.31
CA CYS A 147 -1.54 -0.91 -8.51
C CYS A 147 -1.11 -0.84 -7.03
N LEU A 148 -2.05 -0.56 -6.14
CA LEU A 148 -1.89 -0.64 -4.70
C LEU A 148 -2.50 -1.95 -4.22
N CYS A 149 -1.70 -2.81 -3.62
CA CYS A 149 -2.13 -4.08 -3.03
C CYS A 149 -2.31 -3.88 -1.52
N LEU A 150 -3.56 -3.89 -1.05
CA LEU A 150 -3.89 -3.67 0.35
C LEU A 150 -4.17 -5.00 1.03
N ASN A 151 -3.48 -5.26 2.15
CA ASN A 151 -3.68 -6.43 2.99
C ASN A 151 -3.73 -7.75 2.18
N MET A 152 -2.72 -7.97 1.36
CA MET A 152 -2.60 -9.12 0.47
C MET A 152 -1.55 -10.11 1.00
N SER A 153 -1.75 -11.40 0.75
CA SER A 153 -0.72 -12.40 1.04
C SER A 153 0.53 -12.17 0.18
N ASP A 154 1.67 -12.65 0.64
CA ASP A 154 2.93 -12.57 -0.13
C ASP A 154 2.82 -13.29 -1.48
N GLU A 155 2.14 -14.43 -1.50
CA GLU A 155 1.92 -15.25 -2.71
C GLU A 155 1.04 -14.52 -3.74
N ASP A 156 -0.11 -13.99 -3.32
CA ASP A 156 -1.04 -13.27 -4.20
C ASP A 156 -0.41 -11.99 -4.75
N PHE A 157 0.38 -11.29 -3.92
CA PHE A 157 1.12 -10.10 -4.34
C PHE A 157 2.12 -10.44 -5.46
N HIS A 158 2.94 -11.47 -5.26
CA HIS A 158 3.93 -11.88 -6.27
C HIS A 158 3.27 -12.38 -7.54
N ALA A 159 2.17 -13.13 -7.44
CA ALA A 159 1.41 -13.58 -8.61
C ALA A 159 0.90 -12.39 -9.43
N LEU A 160 0.34 -11.37 -8.75
CA LEU A 160 -0.11 -10.15 -9.41
C LEU A 160 1.05 -9.37 -10.05
N ALA A 161 2.16 -9.21 -9.33
CA ALA A 161 3.31 -8.44 -9.80
C ALA A 161 3.99 -9.09 -11.02
N GLN A 162 3.98 -10.43 -11.12
CA GLN A 162 4.55 -11.15 -12.27
C GLN A 162 3.77 -10.95 -13.57
N GLU A 163 2.47 -10.70 -13.49
CA GLU A 163 1.61 -10.56 -14.67
C GLU A 163 1.44 -9.12 -15.13
N ASN A 164 1.83 -8.15 -14.31
CA ASN A 164 1.62 -6.73 -14.59
C ASN A 164 2.94 -5.98 -14.81
N TYR A 165 2.96 -5.12 -15.83
CA TYR A 165 4.10 -4.25 -16.17
C TYR A 165 3.90 -2.81 -15.66
N ILE A 166 3.02 -2.61 -14.69
CA ILE A 166 2.81 -1.34 -14.00
C ILE A 166 3.45 -1.41 -12.62
N PRO A 167 3.79 -0.29 -11.99
CA PRO A 167 4.23 -0.27 -10.60
C PRO A 167 3.21 -0.93 -9.67
N VAL A 168 3.68 -1.86 -8.85
CA VAL A 168 2.88 -2.53 -7.82
C VAL A 168 3.47 -2.19 -6.47
N LEU A 169 2.65 -1.67 -5.56
CA LEU A 169 3.04 -1.24 -4.23
C LEU A 169 2.25 -2.04 -3.18
N ALA A 170 2.92 -2.45 -2.11
CA ALA A 170 2.33 -3.20 -1.01
C ALA A 170 1.91 -2.22 0.11
N LEU A 171 0.64 -2.26 0.50
CA LEU A 171 0.08 -1.53 1.63
C LEU A 171 -0.40 -2.52 2.70
N ASP A 172 0.11 -2.37 3.91
CA ASP A 172 -0.14 -3.31 5.00
C ASP A 172 0.06 -4.77 4.56
N CYS A 173 1.12 -4.98 3.78
CA CYS A 173 1.64 -6.28 3.37
C CYS A 173 3.15 -6.25 3.54
N LEU A 174 3.72 -7.28 4.15
CA LEU A 174 5.17 -7.48 4.19
C LEU A 174 5.56 -8.47 3.11
N ILE A 175 6.33 -7.99 2.15
CA ILE A 175 6.79 -8.75 1.00
C ILE A 175 8.29 -8.97 1.15
N ASP A 176 8.75 -10.20 1.01
CA ASP A 176 10.18 -10.54 1.07
C ASP A 176 10.89 -10.17 -0.23
N ASP A 177 10.76 -8.91 -0.62
CA ASP A 177 11.33 -8.40 -1.86
C ASP A 177 11.62 -6.90 -1.76
N PRO A 178 12.89 -6.49 -1.63
CA PRO A 178 13.27 -5.09 -1.44
C PRO A 178 13.04 -4.21 -2.68
N PHE A 179 12.66 -4.79 -3.82
CA PHE A 179 12.39 -4.03 -5.05
C PHE A 179 10.99 -3.41 -5.09
N PHE A 180 10.10 -3.81 -4.18
CA PHE A 180 8.76 -3.26 -4.12
C PHE A 180 8.62 -2.24 -2.99
N TYR A 181 7.88 -1.16 -3.26
CA TYR A 181 7.46 -0.26 -2.20
C TYR A 181 6.54 -1.00 -1.24
N GLN A 182 6.89 -0.98 0.04
CA GLN A 182 6.14 -1.58 1.13
C GLN A 182 5.85 -0.50 2.17
N ILE A 183 4.60 -0.23 2.40
CA ILE A 183 4.15 0.82 3.29
C ILE A 183 3.27 0.19 4.37
N SER A 184 3.66 0.34 5.62
CA SER A 184 2.93 -0.24 6.74
C SER A 184 3.04 0.61 8.00
N THR A 185 2.14 0.35 8.95
CA THR A 185 2.17 0.97 10.27
C THR A 185 3.44 0.63 11.03
N ASP A 186 4.05 1.61 11.69
CA ASP A 186 5.14 1.41 12.64
C ASP A 186 4.57 0.97 14.00
N TYR A 187 4.48 -0.33 14.21
CA TYR A 187 3.90 -0.89 15.44
C TYR A 187 4.72 -0.61 16.68
N GLN A 188 6.01 -0.31 16.57
CA GLN A 188 6.84 0.10 17.71
C GLN A 188 6.49 1.52 18.15
N LYS A 189 6.29 2.43 17.20
CA LYS A 189 5.80 3.78 17.51
C LYS A 189 4.39 3.74 18.07
N LEU A 190 3.50 2.92 17.52
CA LEU A 190 2.15 2.73 18.03
C LEU A 190 2.19 2.27 19.49
N LYS A 191 3.01 1.23 19.79
CA LYS A 191 3.18 0.72 21.14
C LYS A 191 3.65 1.80 22.11
N ALA A 192 4.68 2.56 21.73
CA ALA A 192 5.21 3.64 22.56
C ALA A 192 4.17 4.74 22.82
N ALA A 193 3.41 5.13 21.79
CA ALA A 193 2.38 6.13 21.91
C ALA A 193 1.20 5.67 22.78
N ALA A 194 0.75 4.42 22.62
CA ALA A 194 -0.32 3.84 23.44
C ALA A 194 0.11 3.70 24.90
N ALA A 195 1.31 3.22 25.17
CA ALA A 195 1.88 3.12 26.52
C ALA A 195 2.00 4.50 27.18
N ALA A 196 2.39 5.54 26.47
CA ALA A 196 2.44 6.90 26.98
C ALA A 196 1.05 7.48 27.28
N HIS A 197 0.03 7.08 26.50
CA HIS A 197 -1.35 7.52 26.69
C HIS A 197 -2.00 6.87 27.91
N PHE A 198 -1.93 5.55 28.02
CA PHE A 198 -2.63 4.82 29.07
C PHE A 198 -1.90 4.83 30.40
N GLN A 199 -0.57 4.88 30.37
CA GLN A 199 0.30 4.71 31.56
C GLN A 199 0.02 3.41 32.35
N ASP A 200 -0.63 2.44 31.72
CA ASP A 200 -1.10 1.17 32.25
C ASP A 200 -1.15 0.14 31.11
N ASP A 201 -1.49 -1.10 31.41
CA ASP A 201 -1.69 -2.15 30.43
C ASP A 201 -2.83 -1.79 29.45
N PHE A 202 -2.62 -2.13 28.20
CA PHE A 202 -3.61 -1.94 27.15
C PHE A 202 -3.65 -3.13 26.18
N THR A 203 -4.75 -3.28 25.50
CA THR A 203 -4.92 -4.25 24.42
C THR A 203 -4.92 -3.53 23.07
N TYR A 204 -4.14 -4.00 22.13
CA TYR A 204 -4.28 -3.56 20.76
C TYR A 204 -5.34 -4.42 20.08
N LEU A 205 -6.36 -3.78 19.52
CA LEU A 205 -7.41 -4.45 18.75
C LEU A 205 -7.20 -4.14 17.27
N ALA A 206 -7.12 -5.18 16.45
CA ALA A 206 -6.83 -5.06 15.03
C ALA A 206 -7.72 -5.98 14.19
N ILE A 207 -7.94 -5.58 12.94
CA ILE A 207 -8.49 -6.47 11.93
C ILE A 207 -7.40 -7.49 11.56
N SER A 208 -7.78 -8.76 11.47
CA SER A 208 -6.84 -9.83 11.15
C SER A 208 -6.18 -9.60 9.79
N PRO A 209 -4.85 -9.48 9.70
CA PRO A 209 -4.17 -9.37 8.41
C PRO A 209 -4.22 -10.68 7.64
N GLU A 210 -4.35 -10.59 6.31
CA GLU A 210 -4.15 -11.74 5.39
C GLU A 210 -2.66 -12.06 5.21
N ASN A 211 -1.80 -11.08 5.45
CA ASN A 211 -0.36 -11.25 5.33
C ASN A 211 0.21 -11.80 6.64
N GLU A 212 0.60 -13.07 6.64
CA GLU A 212 1.09 -13.75 7.85
C GLU A 212 2.37 -13.11 8.41
N ARG A 213 3.28 -12.60 7.56
CA ARG A 213 4.49 -11.91 8.02
C ARG A 213 4.16 -10.61 8.77
N LEU A 214 3.16 -9.86 8.28
CA LEU A 214 2.68 -8.66 8.96
C LEU A 214 2.07 -9.02 10.32
N LYS A 215 1.32 -10.11 10.38
CA LYS A 215 0.71 -10.61 11.60
C LYS A 215 1.76 -11.04 12.64
N GLU A 216 2.79 -11.73 12.20
CA GLU A 216 3.92 -12.12 13.06
C GLU A 216 4.68 -10.89 13.58
N GLU A 217 4.98 -9.91 12.73
CA GLU A 217 5.62 -8.67 13.13
C GLU A 217 4.76 -7.90 14.15
N LEU A 218 3.46 -7.80 13.89
CA LEU A 218 2.51 -7.14 14.78
C LEU A 218 2.49 -7.83 16.15
N LEU A 219 2.38 -9.16 16.20
CA LEU A 219 2.41 -9.93 17.45
C LEU A 219 3.75 -9.80 18.19
N SER A 220 4.86 -9.69 17.45
CA SER A 220 6.18 -9.46 18.04
C SER A 220 6.27 -8.07 18.70
N ALA A 221 5.71 -7.04 18.06
CA ALA A 221 5.69 -5.68 18.59
C ALA A 221 4.70 -5.51 19.75
N LEU A 222 3.49 -6.07 19.60
CA LEU A 222 2.35 -5.94 20.51
C LEU A 222 1.82 -7.33 20.91
N PRO A 223 2.51 -8.04 21.81
CA PRO A 223 2.04 -9.32 22.35
C PRO A 223 0.67 -9.15 23.01
N GLY A 224 -0.25 -10.07 22.77
CA GLY A 224 -1.61 -9.97 23.31
C GLY A 224 -2.58 -9.16 22.44
N THR A 225 -2.18 -8.77 21.22
CA THR A 225 -3.10 -8.23 20.23
C THR A 225 -4.29 -9.16 20.02
N LEU A 226 -5.48 -8.60 20.00
CA LEU A 226 -6.70 -9.31 19.64
C LEU A 226 -7.06 -8.99 18.20
N PHE A 227 -7.29 -10.04 17.42
CA PHE A 227 -7.71 -9.92 16.03
C PHE A 227 -9.20 -10.16 15.87
N LEU A 228 -9.81 -9.41 14.99
CA LEU A 228 -11.18 -9.58 14.52
C LEU A 228 -11.18 -9.72 13.00
N SER A 229 -11.97 -10.64 12.48
CA SER A 229 -12.26 -10.77 11.06
C SER A 229 -13.69 -10.36 10.74
N GLU A 230 -14.61 -10.72 11.63
CA GLU A 230 -16.04 -10.47 11.44
C GLU A 230 -16.62 -9.66 12.61
N PRO A 231 -17.66 -8.84 12.36
CA PRO A 231 -18.27 -8.01 13.41
C PRO A 231 -18.94 -8.81 14.55
N ASP A 232 -19.37 -10.04 14.27
CA ASP A 232 -20.03 -10.91 15.25
C ASP A 232 -19.06 -11.53 16.27
N GLU A 233 -17.77 -11.44 16.05
CA GLU A 233 -16.73 -11.80 17.01
C GLU A 233 -16.61 -10.77 18.15
N LEU A 234 -17.02 -9.53 17.89
CA LEU A 234 -16.83 -8.40 18.82
C LEU A 234 -17.50 -8.61 20.18
N PRO A 235 -18.74 -9.13 20.31
CA PRO A 235 -19.37 -9.36 21.61
C PRO A 235 -18.58 -10.29 22.54
N ALA A 236 -17.80 -11.22 21.98
CA ALA A 236 -16.97 -12.14 22.76
C ALA A 236 -15.66 -11.50 23.25
N VAL A 237 -15.23 -10.42 22.60
CA VAL A 237 -14.00 -9.70 22.88
C VAL A 237 -14.26 -8.50 23.81
N LEU A 238 -15.34 -7.77 23.61
CA LEU A 238 -15.71 -6.55 24.36
C LEU A 238 -15.58 -6.68 25.90
N PRO A 239 -16.06 -7.78 26.54
CA PRO A 239 -15.93 -7.92 27.99
C PRO A 239 -14.50 -7.98 28.52
N LYS A 240 -13.53 -8.29 27.65
CA LYS A 240 -12.11 -8.41 27.98
C LYS A 240 -11.34 -7.11 27.79
N LEU A 241 -11.98 -6.10 27.21
CA LEU A 241 -11.37 -4.83 26.86
C LEU A 241 -11.63 -3.77 27.95
N ASN A 242 -10.61 -2.96 28.22
CA ASN A 242 -10.69 -1.78 29.07
C ASN A 242 -9.95 -0.61 28.41
N ASN A 243 -8.62 -0.65 28.41
CA ASN A 243 -7.77 0.26 27.64
C ASN A 243 -7.52 -0.35 26.26
N VAL A 244 -7.94 0.30 25.20
CA VAL A 244 -7.90 -0.25 23.85
C VAL A 244 -7.18 0.70 22.90
N ALA A 245 -6.08 0.27 22.31
CA ALA A 245 -5.45 0.99 21.22
C ALA A 245 -5.98 0.46 19.88
N VAL A 246 -6.29 1.37 18.95
CA VAL A 246 -6.81 1.06 17.61
C VAL A 246 -6.15 2.00 16.60
N SER A 247 -5.73 1.46 15.45
CA SER A 247 -5.22 2.27 14.33
C SER A 247 -6.19 2.30 13.14
N GLN A 248 -7.13 1.37 13.08
CA GLN A 248 -8.04 1.22 11.95
C GLN A 248 -9.34 2.01 12.14
N PRO A 249 -9.62 2.97 11.22
CA PRO A 249 -10.81 3.83 11.31
C PRO A 249 -12.15 3.09 11.36
N SER A 250 -12.27 1.93 10.71
CA SER A 250 -13.51 1.13 10.73
C SER A 250 -13.80 0.56 12.11
N LEU A 251 -12.79 -0.05 12.77
CA LEU A 251 -12.93 -0.56 14.15
C LEU A 251 -13.22 0.56 15.13
N LEU A 252 -12.53 1.68 15.03
CA LEU A 252 -12.75 2.84 15.88
C LEU A 252 -14.20 3.30 15.83
N ARG A 253 -14.80 3.37 14.64
CA ARG A 253 -16.20 3.77 14.47
C ARG A 253 -17.16 2.79 15.14
N ILE A 254 -16.90 1.49 15.03
CA ILE A 254 -17.73 0.46 15.67
C ILE A 254 -17.62 0.56 17.17
N LEU A 255 -16.43 0.66 17.72
CA LEU A 255 -16.21 0.75 19.17
C LEU A 255 -16.85 2.00 19.78
N ASN A 256 -16.73 3.15 19.14
CA ASN A 256 -17.32 4.41 19.61
C ASN A 256 -18.86 4.39 19.62
N VAL A 257 -19.49 3.53 18.83
CA VAL A 257 -20.96 3.38 18.83
C VAL A 257 -21.44 2.38 19.88
N LEU A 258 -20.64 1.35 20.14
CA LEU A 258 -21.07 0.20 20.92
C LEU A 258 -20.77 0.33 22.42
N GLU A 259 -19.70 1.03 22.81
CA GLU A 259 -19.21 0.97 24.18
C GLU A 259 -18.64 2.29 24.71
N ASP A 260 -19.46 3.03 25.46
CA ASP A 260 -19.05 4.27 26.14
C ASP A 260 -18.05 4.03 27.30
N ARG A 261 -17.91 2.79 27.78
CA ARG A 261 -17.03 2.41 28.91
C ARG A 261 -15.57 2.21 28.53
N LEU A 262 -15.29 2.01 27.23
CA LEU A 262 -13.95 1.73 26.77
C LEU A 262 -13.08 3.00 26.76
N ASN A 263 -11.88 2.88 27.33
CA ASN A 263 -10.86 3.92 27.18
C ASN A 263 -10.09 3.65 25.88
N ILE A 264 -10.40 4.42 24.82
CA ILE A 264 -9.93 4.17 23.47
C ILE A 264 -8.83 5.16 23.09
N PHE A 265 -7.67 4.64 22.72
CA PHE A 265 -6.59 5.39 22.10
C PHE A 265 -6.64 5.25 20.58
N ASP A 266 -7.00 6.33 19.91
CA ASP A 266 -7.10 6.42 18.46
C ASP A 266 -5.73 6.80 17.85
N TYR A 267 -4.97 5.80 17.43
CA TYR A 267 -3.67 6.02 16.79
C TYR A 267 -3.80 6.56 15.35
N SER A 268 -4.94 6.38 14.70
CA SER A 268 -5.15 6.89 13.33
C SER A 268 -4.97 8.40 13.23
N LYS A 269 -5.21 9.13 14.33
CA LYS A 269 -4.95 10.58 14.42
C LYS A 269 -3.47 10.95 14.28
N GLN A 270 -2.56 10.04 14.61
CA GLN A 270 -1.12 10.24 14.50
C GLN A 270 -0.59 9.87 13.11
N MET A 271 -1.39 9.15 12.32
CA MET A 271 -1.04 8.71 10.96
C MET A 271 -1.38 9.75 9.88
N LYS A 272 -1.32 11.05 10.19
CA LYS A 272 -1.70 12.12 9.25
C LYS A 272 -0.90 12.11 7.95
N GLU A 273 0.34 11.65 8.00
CA GLU A 273 1.23 11.57 6.84
C GLU A 273 1.11 10.24 6.06
N TYR A 274 0.29 9.30 6.54
CA TYR A 274 0.17 7.97 5.92
C TYR A 274 -0.28 8.06 4.47
N LEU A 275 -1.42 8.68 4.22
CA LEU A 275 -1.98 8.82 2.87
C LEU A 275 -1.10 9.69 1.94
N PRO A 276 -0.56 10.85 2.37
CA PRO A 276 0.41 11.59 1.58
C PRO A 276 1.64 10.77 1.19
N LYS A 277 2.24 10.00 2.10
CA LYS A 277 3.40 9.16 1.80
C LYS A 277 3.07 8.03 0.82
N ILE A 278 1.86 7.45 0.88
CA ILE A 278 1.40 6.50 -0.13
C ILE A 278 1.36 7.18 -1.50
N MET A 279 0.78 8.38 -1.60
CA MET A 279 0.71 9.11 -2.86
C MET A 279 2.12 9.46 -3.39
N ASP A 280 3.02 9.89 -2.53
CA ASP A 280 4.41 10.18 -2.91
C ASP A 280 5.11 8.92 -3.45
N ALA A 281 4.94 7.76 -2.80
CA ALA A 281 5.48 6.49 -3.28
C ALA A 281 4.88 6.09 -4.64
N VAL A 282 3.58 6.29 -4.84
CA VAL A 282 2.91 6.05 -6.14
C VAL A 282 3.49 6.95 -7.22
N LEU A 283 3.63 8.26 -6.94
CA LEU A 283 4.18 9.22 -7.90
C LEU A 283 5.63 8.92 -8.24
N GLN A 284 6.44 8.53 -7.25
CA GLN A 284 7.83 8.09 -7.46
C GLN A 284 7.88 6.83 -8.32
N ALA A 285 7.05 5.83 -8.03
CA ALA A 285 6.99 4.58 -8.79
C ALA A 285 6.55 4.81 -10.24
N ILE A 286 5.57 5.68 -10.48
CA ILE A 286 5.10 6.06 -11.83
C ILE A 286 6.16 6.90 -12.57
N GLY A 287 6.81 7.82 -11.84
CA GLY A 287 7.77 8.79 -12.40
C GLY A 287 9.13 8.20 -12.75
N HIS A 288 9.42 6.94 -12.39
CA HIS A 288 10.73 6.28 -12.61
C HIS A 288 11.91 7.03 -12.00
N THR A 289 11.71 7.76 -10.93
CA THR A 289 12.80 8.37 -10.19
C THR A 289 13.54 7.25 -9.47
N VAL A 290 14.55 6.67 -10.14
CA VAL A 290 15.51 5.78 -9.50
C VAL A 290 16.31 6.62 -8.53
N VAL A 291 15.88 6.69 -7.30
CA VAL A 291 16.69 7.21 -6.20
C VAL A 291 17.56 6.03 -5.77
N ALA A 292 18.86 6.12 -6.04
CA ALA A 292 19.82 5.01 -5.91
C ALA A 292 19.94 4.42 -4.49
N ASP A 293 19.39 5.08 -3.48
CA ASP A 293 19.39 4.70 -2.06
C ASP A 293 18.00 4.83 -1.42
N SER A 294 16.90 4.77 -2.19
CA SER A 294 15.57 4.84 -1.61
C SER A 294 15.26 3.54 -0.88
N ASP A 295 15.10 3.64 0.43
CA ASP A 295 14.48 2.61 1.23
C ASP A 295 13.02 2.48 0.78
N HIS A 296 12.71 1.38 0.04
CA HIS A 296 11.36 1.10 -0.42
C HIS A 296 10.45 0.65 0.73
N PHE A 297 11.01 0.54 1.93
CA PHE A 297 10.31 0.08 3.11
C PHE A 297 9.93 1.28 4.00
N ILE A 298 8.69 1.74 3.88
CA ILE A 298 8.20 2.94 4.55
C ILE A 298 7.38 2.54 5.78
N ARG A 299 7.87 2.87 6.97
CA ARG A 299 7.16 2.73 8.24
C ARG A 299 6.58 4.08 8.68
N ILE A 300 5.30 4.08 9.04
CA ILE A 300 4.57 5.30 9.41
C ILE A 300 3.89 5.15 10.76
#